data_57a54bbd42d725c7481b5b9466f3739d
#
_entry.id   57a54bbd42d725c7481b5b9466f3739d
#
_cell.length_a   1.000
_cell.length_b   1.000
_cell.length_c   1.000
_cell.angle_alpha   90.00
_cell.angle_beta   90.00
_cell.angle_gamma   90.00
#
_symmetry.space_group_name_H-M   'P 1'
#
loop_
_entity.id
_entity.type
_entity.pdbx_description
1 polymer ?
#
loop_
_entity_poly.entity_id
_entity_poly.type
_entity_poly.pdbx_seq_one_letter_code
_entity_poly.pdbx_strand_id
1 'polypeptide(L)'
;MQRLARVNLDQQNSAAVELFGHYNEITAILLRHLPPSTASMLARPEVHGEVVEWYSELQGQPYLLGNSERDQQARKQAETFISHRLATVDKLRAELVQKGSINAEQATLLERVVDAAQHDSIQIYIVNKQPV
;
A
#
# COMPACT_ATOMS: atom_id res chain seq x y z
N MET A 1 -11.19 -1.14 12.51
CA MET A 1 -10.38 -1.76 11.44
C MET A 1 -11.17 -2.93 10.84
N GLN A 2 -11.27 -3.00 9.54
CA GLN A 2 -12.04 -4.04 8.86
C GLN A 2 -11.15 -4.86 7.94
N ARG A 3 -11.48 -6.16 7.81
CA ARG A 3 -10.77 -7.06 6.92
C ARG A 3 -11.21 -6.85 5.47
N LEU A 4 -10.25 -6.68 4.58
CA LEU A 4 -10.49 -6.56 3.13
C LEU A 4 -10.39 -7.91 2.44
N ALA A 5 -9.40 -8.71 2.79
CA ALA A 5 -9.12 -9.97 2.12
C ALA A 5 -8.40 -10.95 3.04
N ARG A 6 -8.51 -12.22 2.69
CA ARG A 6 -7.76 -13.31 3.31
C ARG A 6 -7.25 -14.20 2.18
N VAL A 7 -5.94 -14.34 2.08
CA VAL A 7 -5.30 -15.10 0.99
C VAL A 7 -4.21 -16.00 1.53
N ASN A 8 -3.86 -17.05 0.78
CA ASN A 8 -2.74 -17.90 1.13
C ASN A 8 -1.43 -17.16 0.90
N LEU A 9 -0.48 -17.33 1.83
CA LEU A 9 0.80 -16.62 1.80
C LEU A 9 1.61 -16.95 0.53
N ASP A 10 1.53 -18.19 0.04
CA ASP A 10 2.23 -18.62 -1.16
C ASP A 10 1.70 -17.97 -2.45
N GLN A 11 0.50 -17.39 -2.41
CA GLN A 11 -0.08 -16.65 -3.54
C GLN A 11 0.36 -15.19 -3.57
N GLN A 12 1.12 -14.74 -2.59
CA GLN A 12 1.60 -13.37 -2.52
C GLN A 12 2.94 -13.22 -3.22
N ASN A 13 3.19 -12.03 -3.76
CA ASN A 13 4.50 -11.68 -4.32
C ASN A 13 5.57 -11.75 -3.21
N SER A 14 6.66 -12.47 -3.47
CA SER A 14 7.72 -12.66 -2.46
C SER A 14 8.35 -11.34 -2.00
N ALA A 15 8.48 -10.36 -2.90
CA ALA A 15 9.00 -9.05 -2.54
C ALA A 15 8.05 -8.30 -1.60
N ALA A 16 6.73 -8.46 -1.80
CA ALA A 16 5.73 -7.88 -0.90
C ALA A 16 5.74 -8.58 0.46
N VAL A 17 5.90 -9.90 0.49
CA VAL A 17 5.95 -10.67 1.75
C VAL A 17 7.10 -10.19 2.65
N GLU A 18 8.24 -9.84 2.09
CA GLU A 18 9.36 -9.31 2.85
C GLU A 18 9.03 -8.00 3.56
N LEU A 19 8.09 -7.23 3.03
CA LEU A 19 7.67 -5.94 3.61
C LEU A 19 6.68 -6.09 4.76
N PHE A 20 6.04 -7.23 4.93
CA PHE A 20 4.97 -7.39 5.92
C PHE A 20 5.45 -7.12 7.35
N GLY A 21 6.65 -7.57 7.70
CA GLY A 21 7.24 -7.34 9.00
C GLY A 21 7.66 -5.88 9.26
N HIS A 22 7.71 -5.06 8.23
CA HIS A 22 8.13 -3.66 8.29
C HIS A 22 6.98 -2.66 8.14
N TYR A 23 5.73 -3.14 8.11
CA TYR A 23 4.56 -2.29 7.87
C TYR A 23 4.50 -1.11 8.84
N ASN A 24 4.69 -1.36 10.14
CA ASN A 24 4.61 -0.30 11.15
C ASN A 24 5.71 0.74 10.98
N GLU A 25 6.91 0.32 10.63
CA GLU A 25 8.04 1.23 10.37
C GLU A 25 7.77 2.10 9.14
N ILE A 26 7.28 1.50 8.06
CA ILE A 26 6.95 2.19 6.82
C ILE A 26 5.87 3.24 7.06
N THR A 27 4.76 2.85 7.68
CA THR A 27 3.64 3.77 7.94
C THR A 27 4.02 4.88 8.92
N ALA A 28 4.88 4.62 9.89
CA ALA A 28 5.37 5.64 10.80
C ALA A 28 6.14 6.73 10.05
N ILE A 29 6.97 6.36 9.08
CA ILE A 29 7.70 7.32 8.24
C ILE A 29 6.72 8.15 7.41
N LEU A 30 5.76 7.49 6.76
CA LEU A 30 4.77 8.17 5.93
C LEU A 30 3.90 9.15 6.72
N LEU A 31 3.43 8.74 7.90
CA LEU A 31 2.59 9.58 8.76
C LEU A 31 3.33 10.80 9.30
N ARG A 32 4.64 10.71 9.47
CA ARG A 32 5.45 11.83 9.95
C ARG A 32 5.57 12.95 8.93
N HIS A 33 5.59 12.62 7.64
CA HIS A 33 5.95 13.57 6.57
C HIS A 33 4.84 13.84 5.57
N LEU A 34 3.82 12.99 5.49
CA LEU A 34 2.75 13.06 4.48
C LEU A 34 1.38 13.04 5.13
N PRO A 35 0.32 13.46 4.39
CA PRO A 35 -1.05 13.36 4.91
C PRO A 35 -1.43 11.91 5.24
N PRO A 36 -2.30 11.69 6.26
CA PRO A 36 -2.72 10.34 6.64
C PRO A 36 -3.30 9.50 5.50
N SER A 37 -3.90 10.15 4.49
CA SER A 37 -4.48 9.45 3.33
C SER A 37 -3.45 8.63 2.54
N THR A 38 -2.17 9.01 2.58
CA THR A 38 -1.11 8.25 1.90
C THR A 38 -0.83 6.94 2.62
N ALA A 39 -0.72 6.96 3.94
CA ALA A 39 -0.54 5.74 4.72
C ALA A 39 -1.78 4.84 4.67
N SER A 40 -2.98 5.44 4.68
CA SER A 40 -4.25 4.71 4.60
C SER A 40 -4.44 3.96 3.28
N MET A 41 -3.75 4.37 2.23
CA MET A 41 -3.76 3.69 0.94
C MET A 41 -3.16 2.28 1.03
N LEU A 42 -2.28 2.03 1.99
CA LEU A 42 -1.64 0.75 2.19
C LEU A 42 -2.44 -0.08 3.18
N ALA A 43 -2.99 -1.21 2.73
CA ALA A 43 -3.66 -2.15 3.62
C ALA A 43 -2.65 -2.78 4.57
N ARG A 44 -3.09 -3.05 5.80
CA ARG A 44 -2.27 -3.67 6.83
C ARG A 44 -2.29 -5.18 6.71
N PRO A 45 -1.14 -5.84 6.55
CA PRO A 45 -1.08 -7.30 6.54
C PRO A 45 -0.95 -7.87 7.96
N GLU A 46 -1.68 -8.96 8.23
CA GLU A 46 -1.49 -9.78 9.42
C GLU A 46 -1.28 -11.23 8.98
N VAL A 47 -0.14 -11.79 9.33
CA VAL A 47 0.21 -13.16 8.94
C VAL A 47 -0.18 -14.13 10.06
N HIS A 48 -0.97 -15.13 9.70
CA HIS A 48 -1.40 -16.20 10.62
C HIS A 48 -1.08 -17.56 9.98
N GLY A 49 0.07 -18.13 10.32
CA GLY A 49 0.53 -19.37 9.72
C GLY A 49 0.79 -19.20 8.22
N GLU A 50 0.05 -19.92 7.39
CA GLU A 50 0.17 -19.88 5.93
C GLU A 50 -0.79 -18.90 5.25
N VAL A 51 -1.51 -18.10 6.05
CA VAL A 51 -2.54 -17.18 5.57
C VAL A 51 -2.15 -15.76 5.95
N VAL A 52 -2.39 -14.82 5.04
CA VAL A 52 -2.31 -13.38 5.32
C VAL A 52 -3.69 -12.76 5.22
N GLU A 53 -4.05 -11.98 6.23
CA GLU A 53 -5.28 -11.19 6.26
C GLU A 53 -4.92 -9.71 6.09
N TRP A 54 -5.66 -9.03 5.22
CA TRP A 54 -5.45 -7.62 4.91
C TRP A 54 -6.53 -6.76 5.54
N TYR A 55 -6.14 -5.70 6.22
CA TYR A 55 -7.06 -4.82 6.96
C TYR A 55 -6.91 -3.37 6.52
N SER A 56 -8.00 -2.62 6.67
CA SER A 56 -8.02 -1.18 6.49
C SER A 56 -8.64 -0.50 7.70
N GLU A 57 -8.12 0.67 8.08
CA GLU A 57 -8.72 1.49 9.13
C GLU A 57 -9.86 2.35 8.60
N LEU A 58 -10.00 2.46 7.29
CA LEU A 58 -11.09 3.20 6.67
C LEU A 58 -12.43 2.51 6.97
N GLN A 59 -13.45 3.30 7.23
CA GLN A 59 -14.80 2.81 7.48
C GLN A 59 -15.63 2.86 6.20
N GLY A 60 -16.50 1.89 6.03
CA GLY A 60 -17.36 1.75 4.86
C GLY A 60 -17.28 0.36 4.25
N GLN A 61 -18.18 0.08 3.33
CA GLN A 61 -18.21 -1.21 2.65
C GLN A 61 -17.07 -1.26 1.62
N PRO A 62 -16.13 -2.21 1.72
CA PRO A 62 -15.09 -2.34 0.71
C PRO A 62 -15.63 -2.90 -0.59
N TYR A 63 -15.14 -2.35 -1.70
CA TYR A 63 -15.47 -2.81 -3.05
C TYR A 63 -14.19 -3.13 -3.80
N LEU A 64 -14.01 -4.39 -4.17
CA LEU A 64 -12.86 -4.81 -4.96
C LEU A 64 -13.05 -4.41 -6.42
N LEU A 65 -12.11 -3.63 -6.97
CA LEU A 65 -12.15 -3.25 -8.37
C LEU A 65 -11.77 -4.45 -9.26
N GLY A 66 -12.66 -4.78 -10.19
CA GLY A 66 -12.46 -5.84 -11.14
C GLY A 66 -11.97 -5.33 -12.50
N ASN A 67 -12.06 -6.20 -13.51
CA ASN A 67 -11.69 -5.89 -14.89
C ASN A 67 -12.89 -5.65 -15.80
N SER A 68 -14.11 -5.56 -15.27
CA SER A 68 -15.31 -5.29 -16.04
C SER A 68 -15.32 -3.87 -16.60
N GLU A 69 -16.10 -3.63 -17.65
CA GLU A 69 -16.28 -2.27 -18.21
C GLU A 69 -16.80 -1.29 -17.17
N ARG A 70 -17.66 -1.78 -16.27
CA ARG A 70 -18.19 -0.99 -15.15
C ARG A 70 -17.10 -0.43 -14.26
N ASP A 71 -16.04 -1.21 -14.02
CA ASP A 71 -14.98 -0.84 -13.10
C ASP A 71 -13.80 -0.15 -13.80
N GLN A 72 -13.73 -0.14 -15.11
CA GLN A 72 -12.58 0.41 -15.85
C GLN A 72 -12.32 1.87 -15.54
N GLN A 73 -13.35 2.70 -15.50
CA GLN A 73 -13.18 4.12 -15.22
C GLN A 73 -12.75 4.35 -13.77
N ALA A 74 -13.38 3.65 -12.82
CA ALA A 74 -13.03 3.73 -11.41
C ALA A 74 -11.61 3.22 -11.17
N ARG A 75 -11.22 2.14 -11.85
CA ARG A 75 -9.87 1.59 -11.78
C ARG A 75 -8.84 2.59 -12.32
N LYS A 76 -9.12 3.23 -13.44
CA LYS A 76 -8.23 4.22 -14.03
C LYS A 76 -8.01 5.40 -13.10
N GLN A 77 -9.08 5.90 -12.47
CA GLN A 77 -9.00 6.97 -11.49
C GLN A 77 -8.21 6.55 -10.25
N ALA A 78 -8.45 5.33 -9.75
CA ALA A 78 -7.73 4.79 -8.61
C ALA A 78 -6.24 4.62 -8.91
N GLU A 79 -5.89 4.09 -10.06
CA GLU A 79 -4.50 3.92 -10.48
C GLU A 79 -3.79 5.27 -10.62
N THR A 80 -4.46 6.29 -11.15
CA THR A 80 -3.91 7.64 -11.24
C THR A 80 -3.66 8.22 -9.85
N PHE A 81 -4.60 8.06 -8.93
CA PHE A 81 -4.46 8.51 -7.54
C PHE A 81 -3.28 7.81 -6.87
N ILE A 82 -3.21 6.49 -6.99
CA ILE A 82 -2.15 5.68 -6.39
C ILE A 82 -0.79 6.06 -6.97
N SER A 83 -0.68 6.19 -8.29
CA SER A 83 0.57 6.58 -8.95
C SER A 83 1.07 7.95 -8.48
N HIS A 84 0.16 8.91 -8.32
CA HIS A 84 0.49 10.23 -7.80
C HIS A 84 1.03 10.15 -6.37
N ARG A 85 0.38 9.35 -5.52
CA ARG A 85 0.80 9.16 -4.12
C ARG A 85 2.13 8.42 -4.04
N LEU A 86 2.36 7.42 -4.88
CA LEU A 86 3.62 6.69 -4.92
C LEU A 86 4.76 7.58 -5.41
N ALA A 87 4.52 8.45 -6.38
CA ALA A 87 5.52 9.43 -6.82
C ALA A 87 5.89 10.38 -5.68
N THR A 88 4.93 10.78 -4.86
CA THR A 88 5.17 11.61 -3.68
C THR A 88 6.02 10.86 -2.65
N VAL A 89 5.75 9.58 -2.43
CA VAL A 89 6.55 8.73 -1.53
C VAL A 89 7.99 8.62 -2.02
N ASP A 90 8.19 8.39 -3.31
CA ASP A 90 9.53 8.27 -3.88
C ASP A 90 10.32 9.57 -3.78
N LYS A 91 9.66 10.69 -4.04
CA LYS A 91 10.26 12.01 -3.87
C LYS A 91 10.65 12.26 -2.41
N LEU A 92 9.76 11.91 -1.47
CA LEU A 92 10.04 12.01 -0.04
C LEU A 92 11.27 11.18 0.34
N ARG A 93 11.36 9.95 -0.15
CA ARG A 93 12.49 9.06 0.09
C ARG A 93 13.81 9.75 -0.30
N ALA A 94 13.85 10.30 -1.51
CA ALA A 94 15.06 10.99 -2.00
C ALA A 94 15.43 12.18 -1.13
N GLU A 95 14.44 12.99 -0.71
CA GLU A 95 14.67 14.14 0.16
C GLU A 95 15.20 13.73 1.54
N LEU A 96 14.62 12.68 2.13
CA LEU A 96 15.03 12.20 3.45
C LEU A 96 16.44 11.62 3.44
N VAL A 97 16.81 10.91 2.38
CA VAL A 97 18.18 10.41 2.20
C VAL A 97 19.16 11.57 2.10
N GLN A 98 18.83 12.58 1.31
CA GLN A 98 19.69 13.75 1.12
C GLN A 98 19.90 14.52 2.43
N LYS A 99 18.86 14.60 3.27
CA LYS A 99 18.92 15.27 4.58
C LYS A 99 19.52 14.40 5.70
N GLY A 100 19.77 13.13 5.43
CA GLY A 100 20.23 12.18 6.44
C GLY A 100 19.18 11.84 7.50
N SER A 101 17.91 12.06 7.20
CA SER A 101 16.80 11.83 8.13
C SER A 101 16.39 10.37 8.23
N ILE A 102 16.74 9.55 7.26
CA ILE A 102 16.55 8.10 7.27
C ILE A 102 17.84 7.40 6.87
N ASN A 103 18.00 6.16 7.34
CA ASN A 103 19.16 5.35 6.95
C ASN A 103 18.92 4.62 5.62
N ALA A 104 19.96 3.94 5.10
CA ALA A 104 19.89 3.21 3.83
C ALA A 104 18.83 2.10 3.86
N GLU A 105 18.67 1.44 5.00
CA GLU A 105 17.68 0.38 5.20
C GLU A 105 16.25 0.89 5.07
N GLN A 106 15.95 2.02 5.70
CA GLN A 106 14.64 2.69 5.61
C GLN A 106 14.36 3.19 4.19
N ALA A 107 15.36 3.74 3.52
CA ALA A 107 15.23 4.17 2.12
C ALA A 107 14.90 2.99 1.23
N THR A 108 15.53 1.83 1.43
CA THR A 108 15.26 0.61 0.69
C THR A 108 13.83 0.13 0.93
N LEU A 109 13.32 0.22 2.16
CA LEU A 109 11.95 -0.17 2.47
C LEU A 109 10.93 0.68 1.68
N LEU A 110 11.11 2.00 1.64
CA LEU A 110 10.23 2.88 0.89
C LEU A 110 10.28 2.60 -0.60
N GLU A 111 11.47 2.35 -1.15
CA GLU A 111 11.64 2.00 -2.55
C GLU A 111 10.92 0.70 -2.90
N ARG A 112 11.03 -0.31 -2.05
CA ARG A 112 10.34 -1.60 -2.25
C ARG A 112 8.83 -1.48 -2.17
N VAL A 113 8.31 -0.59 -1.32
CA VAL A 113 6.87 -0.32 -1.24
C VAL A 113 6.37 0.25 -2.57
N VAL A 114 7.06 1.22 -3.13
CA VAL A 114 6.70 1.82 -4.41
C VAL A 114 6.71 0.76 -5.52
N ASP A 115 7.75 -0.05 -5.58
CA ASP A 115 7.87 -1.11 -6.59
C ASP A 115 6.77 -2.16 -6.43
N ALA A 116 6.49 -2.60 -5.21
CA ALA A 116 5.46 -3.61 -4.96
C ALA A 116 4.07 -3.10 -5.31
N ALA A 117 3.78 -1.83 -5.01
CA ALA A 117 2.48 -1.23 -5.28
C ALA A 117 2.25 -0.96 -6.77
N GLN A 118 3.29 -0.97 -7.59
CA GLN A 118 3.18 -0.83 -9.04
C GLN A 118 3.10 -2.18 -9.78
N HIS A 119 3.15 -3.28 -9.03
CA HIS A 119 3.08 -4.62 -9.63
C HIS A 119 1.66 -4.93 -10.12
N ASP A 120 1.56 -5.61 -11.26
CA ASP A 120 0.26 -5.93 -11.90
C ASP A 120 -0.65 -6.83 -11.06
N SER A 121 -0.09 -7.56 -10.11
CA SER A 121 -0.84 -8.47 -9.24
C SER A 121 -1.52 -7.80 -8.04
N ILE A 122 -1.35 -6.49 -7.86
CA ILE A 122 -1.99 -5.79 -6.75
C ILE A 122 -3.51 -5.77 -6.91
N GLN A 123 -4.22 -5.81 -5.78
CA GLN A 123 -5.65 -5.63 -5.72
C GLN A 123 -5.96 -4.25 -5.14
N ILE A 124 -6.95 -3.58 -5.75
CA ILE A 124 -7.38 -2.25 -5.33
C ILE A 124 -8.81 -2.36 -4.81
N TYR A 125 -9.01 -1.92 -3.57
CA TYR A 125 -10.33 -1.80 -2.96
C TYR A 125 -10.72 -0.34 -2.87
N ILE A 126 -11.99 -0.06 -3.04
CA ILE A 126 -12.55 1.26 -2.76
C ILE A 126 -13.29 1.18 -1.45
N VAL A 127 -12.87 1.96 -0.46
CA VAL A 127 -13.51 2.06 0.84
C VAL A 127 -13.83 3.53 1.09
N ASN A 128 -15.10 3.86 1.22
CA ASN A 128 -15.55 5.22 1.42
C ASN A 128 -14.96 6.19 0.38
N LYS A 129 -15.01 5.80 -0.89
CA LYS A 129 -14.51 6.55 -2.06
C LYS A 129 -12.98 6.74 -2.09
N GLN A 130 -12.24 6.02 -1.25
CA GLN A 130 -10.77 6.09 -1.22
C GLN A 130 -10.17 4.75 -1.67
N PRO A 131 -9.13 4.76 -2.53
CA PRO A 131 -8.42 3.52 -2.90
C PRO A 131 -7.55 3.02 -1.74
N VAL A 132 -7.52 1.69 -1.59
CA VAL A 132 -6.73 1.00 -0.55
C VAL A 132 -5.94 -0.16 -1.15
#